data_5620f1db0d9184512bb909631c1580c0
#
_entry.id   5620f1db0d9184512bb909631c1580c0
#
_cell.length_a   1.000
_cell.length_b   1.000
_cell.length_c   1.000
_cell.angle_alpha   90.00
_cell.angle_beta   90.00
_cell.angle_gamma   90.00
#
_symmetry.space_group_name_H-M   'P 1'
#
loop_
_entity.id
_entity.type
_entity.pdbx_description
1 polymer ?
#
loop_
_entity_poly.entity_id
_entity_poly.type
_entity_poly.pdbx_seq_one_letter_code
_entity_poly.pdbx_strand_id
1 'polypeptide(L)'
;MAGVSTSPAAAYARDVRVTWWYTVVSIMMLHVFGLVVWALVLILNEPAWITALYVVGAAGSVASAILLLVHYRREPLDDGDVSARRPVWPWVLAGSASAVLAGAAAGSLLLGTVLVAQTLCLVRWRAGIRLRLVVLLTVVIIAAWIIEVTRLNPDGYVAQIVGMGIFIAMLPPLTATSLWWWDIVRELDRARRAEGRLAAAQERLRLASDLHDLQGHHLQVIALQLELAEKMMGRDPEAAVEQVRAARASVDDARRGTRDLAARFRGVPLPDELANAADLLRAAGLTVELLVDTEAGRAPADVLGPVIRESTTNVLKHGGGVSASLSLARHKGAWVLTVENDARAAASPVGDGAGLSGIAERVRRVGGTVDAAHAGDLFRITVRVPEEVPA
;
A
#
# COMPACT_ATOMS: atom_id res chain seq x y z
N MET A 1 -15.19 10.99 -22.46
CA MET A 1 -14.37 9.94 -21.78
C MET A 1 -13.47 10.66 -20.78
N ALA A 2 -13.89 10.76 -19.52
CA ALA A 2 -13.15 11.43 -18.46
C ALA A 2 -12.06 10.48 -17.95
N GLY A 3 -10.80 10.88 -18.12
CA GLY A 3 -9.65 10.14 -17.60
C GLY A 3 -9.66 10.16 -16.07
N VAL A 4 -9.86 9.00 -15.46
CA VAL A 4 -9.72 8.80 -14.02
C VAL A 4 -8.26 9.04 -13.67
N SER A 5 -7.94 10.20 -13.08
CA SER A 5 -6.61 10.47 -12.53
C SER A 5 -6.41 9.61 -11.27
N THR A 6 -5.87 8.41 -11.46
CA THR A 6 -5.45 7.56 -10.33
C THR A 6 -4.33 8.26 -9.57
N SER A 7 -4.39 8.25 -8.22
CA SER A 7 -3.30 8.79 -7.41
C SER A 7 -1.97 8.14 -7.81
N PRO A 8 -0.82 8.86 -7.77
CA PRO A 8 0.48 8.31 -8.16
C PRO A 8 0.83 7.02 -7.43
N ALA A 9 0.43 6.89 -6.16
CA ALA A 9 0.62 5.68 -5.36
C ALA A 9 -0.22 4.50 -5.86
N ALA A 10 -1.48 4.73 -6.26
CA ALA A 10 -2.36 3.69 -6.80
C ALA A 10 -1.90 3.24 -8.20
N ALA A 11 -1.43 4.16 -9.04
CA ALA A 11 -0.84 3.86 -10.34
C ALA A 11 0.39 2.96 -10.18
N TYR A 12 1.29 3.31 -9.29
CA TYR A 12 2.52 2.54 -9.03
C TYR A 12 2.25 1.13 -8.44
N ALA A 13 1.33 1.00 -7.50
CA ALA A 13 0.93 -0.31 -6.96
C ALA A 13 0.33 -1.22 -8.04
N ARG A 14 -0.34 -0.63 -9.03
CA ARG A 14 -0.82 -1.33 -10.22
C ARG A 14 0.35 -1.81 -11.07
N ASP A 15 1.36 -0.97 -11.31
CA ASP A 15 2.50 -1.28 -12.17
C ASP A 15 3.36 -2.43 -11.61
N VAL A 16 3.60 -2.45 -10.30
CA VAL A 16 4.24 -3.58 -9.62
C VAL A 16 3.46 -4.88 -9.79
N ARG A 17 2.11 -4.81 -9.69
CA ARG A 17 1.23 -5.97 -9.91
C ARG A 17 1.25 -6.45 -11.35
N VAL A 18 1.26 -5.53 -12.29
CA VAL A 18 1.36 -5.82 -13.72
C VAL A 18 2.69 -6.50 -14.05
N THR A 19 3.81 -5.99 -13.52
CA THR A 19 5.14 -6.59 -13.70
C THR A 19 5.18 -8.05 -13.21
N TRP A 20 4.55 -8.34 -12.07
CA TRP A 20 4.43 -9.73 -11.59
C TRP A 20 3.69 -10.62 -12.60
N TRP A 21 2.56 -10.16 -13.12
CA TRP A 21 1.80 -10.94 -14.09
C TRP A 21 2.57 -11.16 -15.38
N TYR A 22 3.32 -10.16 -15.87
CA TYR A 22 4.22 -10.35 -17.01
C TYR A 22 5.26 -11.44 -16.74
N THR A 23 5.89 -11.43 -15.57
CA THR A 23 6.87 -12.46 -15.17
C THR A 23 6.23 -13.85 -15.17
N VAL A 24 5.06 -14.00 -14.54
CA VAL A 24 4.35 -15.28 -14.48
C VAL A 24 3.96 -15.77 -15.87
N VAL A 25 3.34 -14.90 -16.67
CA VAL A 25 2.89 -15.25 -18.03
C VAL A 25 4.06 -15.66 -18.90
N SER A 26 5.17 -14.91 -18.87
CA SER A 26 6.37 -15.23 -19.66
C SER A 26 6.94 -16.61 -19.30
N ILE A 27 7.11 -16.89 -18.00
CA ILE A 27 7.64 -18.18 -17.52
C ILE A 27 6.69 -19.31 -17.88
N MET A 28 5.38 -19.14 -17.61
CA MET A 28 4.39 -20.18 -17.88
C MET A 28 4.17 -20.41 -19.38
N MET A 29 4.24 -19.38 -20.20
CA MET A 29 4.18 -19.52 -21.66
C MET A 29 5.31 -20.39 -22.19
N LEU A 30 6.56 -20.15 -21.75
CA LEU A 30 7.69 -20.95 -22.15
C LEU A 30 7.57 -22.41 -21.67
N HIS A 31 7.14 -22.61 -20.41
CA HIS A 31 6.95 -23.93 -19.84
C HIS A 31 5.87 -24.73 -20.55
N VAL A 32 4.68 -24.13 -20.75
CA VAL A 32 3.54 -24.80 -21.39
C VAL A 32 3.78 -25.01 -22.89
N PHE A 33 4.43 -24.05 -23.57
CA PHE A 33 4.74 -24.19 -25.00
C PHE A 33 5.56 -25.47 -25.28
N GLY A 34 6.62 -25.71 -24.51
CA GLY A 34 7.41 -26.94 -24.66
C GLY A 34 6.57 -28.20 -24.43
N LEU A 35 5.73 -28.19 -23.40
CA LEU A 35 4.84 -29.34 -23.12
C LEU A 35 3.81 -29.58 -24.23
N VAL A 36 3.24 -28.54 -24.81
CA VAL A 36 2.26 -28.65 -25.91
C VAL A 36 2.92 -29.22 -27.18
N VAL A 37 4.13 -28.76 -27.51
CA VAL A 37 4.87 -29.30 -28.66
C VAL A 37 5.11 -30.81 -28.51
N TRP A 38 5.56 -31.25 -27.35
CA TRP A 38 5.77 -32.69 -27.09
C TRP A 38 4.45 -33.47 -27.05
N ALA A 39 3.38 -32.90 -26.46
CA ALA A 39 2.05 -33.52 -26.49
C ALA A 39 1.58 -33.81 -27.93
N LEU A 40 1.78 -32.85 -28.84
CA LEU A 40 1.40 -33.02 -30.24
C LEU A 40 2.19 -34.15 -30.93
N VAL A 41 3.50 -34.22 -30.65
CA VAL A 41 4.34 -35.30 -31.19
C VAL A 41 3.87 -36.68 -30.70
N LEU A 42 3.55 -36.80 -29.41
CA LEU A 42 3.07 -38.06 -28.84
C LEU A 42 1.68 -38.47 -29.34
N ILE A 43 0.73 -37.54 -29.47
CA ILE A 43 -0.61 -37.82 -29.99
C ILE A 43 -0.53 -38.38 -31.40
N LEU A 44 0.43 -37.94 -32.21
CA LEU A 44 0.55 -38.34 -33.61
C LEU A 44 1.31 -39.66 -33.79
N ASN A 45 2.20 -40.05 -32.85
CA ASN A 45 3.14 -41.13 -33.04
C ASN A 45 3.02 -42.26 -32.01
N GLU A 46 2.40 -42.03 -30.84
CA GLU A 46 2.43 -42.96 -29.72
C GLU A 46 1.00 -43.44 -29.33
N PRO A 47 0.92 -44.62 -28.67
CA PRO A 47 -0.36 -45.10 -28.14
C PRO A 47 -0.97 -44.19 -27.10
N ALA A 48 -2.32 -44.17 -27.04
CA ALA A 48 -3.09 -43.27 -26.14
C ALA A 48 -2.72 -43.37 -24.66
N TRP A 49 -2.29 -44.53 -24.16
CA TRP A 49 -1.87 -44.70 -22.76
C TRP A 49 -0.54 -44.02 -22.46
N ILE A 50 0.42 -43.97 -23.40
CA ILE A 50 1.66 -43.21 -23.26
C ILE A 50 1.36 -41.72 -23.22
N THR A 51 0.51 -41.24 -24.15
CA THR A 51 0.06 -39.85 -24.17
C THR A 51 -0.67 -39.48 -22.89
N ALA A 52 -1.51 -40.36 -22.34
CA ALA A 52 -2.21 -40.11 -21.07
C ALA A 52 -1.21 -40.01 -19.90
N LEU A 53 -0.22 -40.87 -19.84
CA LEU A 53 0.84 -40.85 -18.81
C LEU A 53 1.63 -39.53 -18.90
N TYR A 54 2.00 -39.12 -20.11
CA TYR A 54 2.65 -37.85 -20.37
C TYR A 54 1.81 -36.65 -19.86
N VAL A 55 0.51 -36.62 -20.20
CA VAL A 55 -0.40 -35.53 -19.79
C VAL A 55 -0.49 -35.42 -18.26
N VAL A 56 -0.52 -36.54 -17.55
CA VAL A 56 -0.49 -36.55 -16.08
C VAL A 56 0.80 -35.90 -15.54
N GLY A 57 1.97 -36.29 -16.09
CA GLY A 57 3.26 -35.70 -15.71
C GLY A 57 3.33 -34.20 -16.07
N ALA A 58 2.88 -33.83 -17.28
CA ALA A 58 2.84 -32.44 -17.73
C ALA A 58 1.93 -31.57 -16.83
N ALA A 59 0.73 -32.05 -16.51
CA ALA A 59 -0.20 -31.35 -15.63
C ALA A 59 0.37 -31.16 -14.21
N GLY A 60 0.99 -32.21 -13.67
CA GLY A 60 1.67 -32.14 -12.37
C GLY A 60 2.84 -31.14 -12.36
N SER A 61 3.62 -31.07 -13.44
CA SER A 61 4.70 -30.10 -13.61
C SER A 61 4.18 -28.66 -13.66
N VAL A 62 3.09 -28.40 -14.42
CA VAL A 62 2.44 -27.08 -14.49
C VAL A 62 1.87 -26.69 -13.14
N ALA A 63 1.16 -27.57 -12.45
CA ALA A 63 0.59 -27.31 -11.12
C ALA A 63 1.68 -26.97 -10.12
N SER A 64 2.78 -27.72 -10.10
CA SER A 64 3.93 -27.45 -9.26
C SER A 64 4.58 -26.10 -9.58
N ALA A 65 4.75 -25.75 -10.86
CA ALA A 65 5.32 -24.48 -11.28
C ALA A 65 4.45 -23.30 -10.81
N ILE A 66 3.12 -23.39 -10.91
CA ILE A 66 2.18 -22.36 -10.39
C ILE A 66 2.33 -22.21 -8.88
N LEU A 67 2.38 -23.32 -8.13
CA LEU A 67 2.52 -23.29 -6.67
C LEU A 67 3.87 -22.69 -6.24
N LEU A 68 4.94 -23.02 -6.95
CA LEU A 68 6.28 -22.44 -6.71
C LEU A 68 6.31 -20.95 -7.02
N LEU A 69 5.68 -20.48 -8.11
CA LEU A 69 5.57 -19.05 -8.41
C LEU A 69 4.74 -18.28 -7.36
N VAL A 70 3.64 -18.87 -6.90
CA VAL A 70 2.84 -18.28 -5.80
C VAL A 70 3.66 -18.22 -4.51
N HIS A 71 4.44 -19.27 -4.21
CA HIS A 71 5.35 -19.30 -3.07
C HIS A 71 6.44 -18.23 -3.21
N TYR A 72 7.09 -18.15 -4.37
CA TYR A 72 8.14 -17.17 -4.68
C TYR A 72 7.67 -15.71 -4.48
N ARG A 73 6.42 -15.42 -4.87
CA ARG A 73 5.82 -14.09 -4.66
C ARG A 73 5.66 -13.74 -3.17
N ARG A 74 5.28 -14.73 -2.35
CA ARG A 74 4.96 -14.54 -0.93
C ARG A 74 6.18 -14.53 -0.02
N GLU A 75 7.29 -15.10 -0.50
CA GLU A 75 8.50 -15.22 0.29
C GLU A 75 9.14 -13.83 0.56
N PRO A 76 9.51 -13.53 1.84
CA PRO A 76 10.20 -12.29 2.18
C PRO A 76 11.54 -12.19 1.45
N LEU A 77 11.98 -10.95 1.10
CA LEU A 77 13.30 -10.73 0.51
C LEU A 77 14.43 -10.80 1.56
N ASP A 78 14.08 -10.72 2.84
CA ASP A 78 15.03 -10.72 3.93
C ASP A 78 15.43 -12.14 4.34
N ASP A 79 16.75 -12.38 4.40
CA ASP A 79 17.32 -13.68 4.81
C ASP A 79 17.26 -13.94 6.33
N GLY A 80 16.72 -12.98 7.10
CA GLY A 80 16.83 -12.95 8.56
C GLY A 80 15.95 -13.92 9.34
N ASP A 81 14.79 -14.33 8.82
CA ASP A 81 13.87 -15.18 9.57
C ASP A 81 13.62 -16.53 8.89
N VAL A 82 14.46 -17.49 9.23
CA VAL A 82 14.37 -18.88 8.73
C VAL A 82 13.15 -19.61 9.28
N SER A 83 12.61 -19.18 10.44
CA SER A 83 11.52 -19.86 11.14
C SER A 83 10.15 -19.67 10.47
N ALA A 84 9.97 -18.60 9.68
CA ALA A 84 8.73 -18.29 8.97
C ALA A 84 8.64 -18.90 7.56
N ARG A 85 9.68 -19.57 7.07
CA ARG A 85 9.71 -20.17 5.72
C ARG A 85 8.85 -21.42 5.66
N ARG A 86 7.78 -21.34 4.88
CA ARG A 86 6.99 -22.55 4.56
C ARG A 86 7.84 -23.50 3.73
N PRO A 87 7.78 -24.82 3.99
CA PRO A 87 8.59 -25.80 3.27
C PRO A 87 8.23 -25.78 1.77
N VAL A 88 9.19 -25.41 0.93
CA VAL A 88 9.06 -25.40 -0.54
C VAL A 88 9.31 -26.78 -1.15
N TRP A 89 10.03 -27.64 -0.43
CA TRP A 89 10.49 -28.95 -0.90
C TRP A 89 9.39 -29.92 -1.36
N PRO A 90 8.18 -29.98 -0.77
CA PRO A 90 7.13 -30.84 -1.30
C PRO A 90 6.76 -30.50 -2.75
N TRP A 91 6.71 -29.22 -3.09
CA TRP A 91 6.38 -28.76 -4.44
C TRP A 91 7.53 -28.98 -5.42
N VAL A 92 8.78 -28.84 -4.96
CA VAL A 92 9.97 -29.14 -5.76
C VAL A 92 10.03 -30.65 -6.06
N LEU A 93 9.80 -31.50 -5.08
CA LEU A 93 9.78 -32.95 -5.25
C LEU A 93 8.64 -33.40 -6.17
N ALA A 94 7.42 -32.88 -5.96
CA ALA A 94 6.27 -33.17 -6.81
C ALA A 94 6.51 -32.74 -8.26
N GLY A 95 7.04 -31.52 -8.47
CA GLY A 95 7.37 -30.99 -9.79
C GLY A 95 8.47 -31.79 -10.48
N SER A 96 9.51 -32.16 -9.76
CA SER A 96 10.62 -33.00 -10.31
C SER A 96 10.14 -34.39 -10.63
N ALA A 97 9.34 -35.05 -9.80
CA ALA A 97 8.75 -36.34 -10.08
C ALA A 97 7.83 -36.29 -11.30
N SER A 98 6.99 -35.29 -11.42
CA SER A 98 6.12 -35.04 -12.58
C SER A 98 6.91 -34.79 -13.86
N ALA A 99 8.03 -34.04 -13.76
CA ALA A 99 8.94 -33.79 -14.86
C ALA A 99 9.62 -35.10 -15.37
N VAL A 100 10.09 -35.94 -14.44
CA VAL A 100 10.67 -37.26 -14.77
C VAL A 100 9.62 -38.17 -15.40
N LEU A 101 8.38 -38.17 -14.87
CA LEU A 101 7.28 -38.94 -15.44
C LEU A 101 6.97 -38.51 -16.88
N ALA A 102 6.86 -37.20 -17.13
CA ALA A 102 6.61 -36.66 -18.47
C ALA A 102 7.77 -37.00 -19.44
N GLY A 103 9.02 -36.83 -19.00
CA GLY A 103 10.20 -37.18 -19.79
C GLY A 103 10.29 -38.65 -20.11
N ALA A 104 10.01 -39.54 -19.15
CA ALA A 104 10.00 -40.99 -19.33
C ALA A 104 8.88 -41.44 -20.28
N ALA A 105 7.68 -40.92 -20.14
CA ALA A 105 6.56 -41.18 -21.05
C ALA A 105 6.84 -40.69 -22.48
N ALA A 106 7.52 -39.56 -22.62
CA ALA A 106 7.94 -39.04 -23.91
C ALA A 106 9.17 -39.74 -24.52
N GLY A 107 9.83 -40.66 -23.78
CA GLY A 107 11.09 -41.26 -24.19
C GLY A 107 12.25 -40.27 -24.35
N SER A 108 12.11 -39.07 -23.77
CA SER A 108 13.04 -37.95 -23.95
C SER A 108 13.75 -37.59 -22.64
N LEU A 109 15.05 -37.80 -22.61
CA LEU A 109 15.92 -37.38 -21.53
C LEU A 109 15.97 -35.86 -21.43
N LEU A 110 15.99 -35.20 -22.58
CA LEU A 110 16.05 -33.72 -22.68
C LEU A 110 14.81 -33.06 -22.05
N LEU A 111 13.61 -33.55 -22.39
CA LEU A 111 12.37 -33.00 -21.82
C LEU A 111 12.34 -33.13 -20.30
N GLY A 112 12.62 -34.32 -19.76
CA GLY A 112 12.67 -34.55 -18.32
C GLY A 112 13.66 -33.61 -17.63
N THR A 113 14.87 -33.50 -18.21
CA THR A 113 15.93 -32.62 -17.67
C THR A 113 15.53 -31.15 -17.67
N VAL A 114 14.91 -30.65 -18.75
CA VAL A 114 14.44 -29.26 -18.88
C VAL A 114 13.37 -28.94 -17.84
N LEU A 115 12.38 -29.81 -17.67
CA LEU A 115 11.30 -29.61 -16.71
C LEU A 115 11.79 -29.62 -15.25
N VAL A 116 12.76 -30.52 -14.92
CA VAL A 116 13.42 -30.50 -13.61
C VAL A 116 14.20 -29.21 -13.41
N ALA A 117 14.98 -28.79 -14.41
CA ALA A 117 15.74 -27.56 -14.36
C ALA A 117 14.82 -26.32 -14.16
N GLN A 118 13.71 -26.24 -14.88
CA GLN A 118 12.72 -25.20 -14.71
C GLN A 118 12.14 -25.20 -13.28
N THR A 119 11.80 -26.37 -12.74
CA THR A 119 11.29 -26.50 -11.36
C THR A 119 12.32 -25.97 -10.35
N LEU A 120 13.61 -26.27 -10.51
CA LEU A 120 14.68 -25.79 -9.64
C LEU A 120 14.93 -24.28 -9.79
N CYS A 121 14.80 -23.71 -10.99
CA CYS A 121 14.92 -22.27 -11.23
C CYS A 121 13.81 -21.44 -10.55
N LEU A 122 12.63 -22.04 -10.30
CA LEU A 122 11.51 -21.37 -9.61
C LEU A 122 11.70 -21.28 -8.10
N VAL A 123 12.72 -21.91 -7.53
CA VAL A 123 13.07 -21.82 -6.11
C VAL A 123 13.92 -20.57 -5.86
N ARG A 124 13.68 -19.90 -4.75
CA ARG A 124 14.50 -18.77 -4.32
C ARG A 124 15.81 -19.26 -3.70
N TRP A 125 16.86 -19.22 -4.48
CA TRP A 125 18.22 -19.52 -4.03
C TRP A 125 18.95 -18.25 -3.57
N ARG A 126 19.89 -18.39 -2.64
CA ARG A 126 20.83 -17.30 -2.30
C ARG A 126 21.60 -16.84 -3.55
N ALA A 127 21.90 -15.55 -3.63
CA ALA A 127 22.46 -14.93 -4.83
C ALA A 127 23.67 -15.70 -5.44
N GLY A 128 24.64 -16.13 -4.63
CA GLY A 128 25.80 -16.89 -5.13
C GLY A 128 25.47 -18.31 -5.62
N ILE A 129 24.47 -18.97 -5.03
CA ILE A 129 24.02 -20.31 -5.42
C ILE A 129 23.21 -20.25 -6.70
N ARG A 130 22.35 -19.25 -6.85
CA ARG A 130 21.47 -19.09 -8.01
C ARG A 130 22.23 -19.09 -9.33
N LEU A 131 23.27 -18.27 -9.45
CA LEU A 131 24.06 -18.19 -10.68
C LEU A 131 24.73 -19.53 -11.01
N ARG A 132 25.36 -20.16 -10.01
CA ARG A 132 26.03 -21.46 -10.18
C ARG A 132 25.05 -22.55 -10.60
N LEU A 133 23.86 -22.56 -10.00
CA LEU A 133 22.79 -23.49 -10.34
C LEU A 133 22.31 -23.30 -11.77
N VAL A 134 22.06 -22.07 -12.22
CA VAL A 134 21.64 -21.77 -13.59
C VAL A 134 22.69 -22.24 -14.59
N VAL A 135 23.96 -21.95 -14.34
CA VAL A 135 25.06 -22.42 -15.21
C VAL A 135 25.10 -23.96 -15.24
N LEU A 136 25.07 -24.63 -14.08
CA LEU A 136 25.05 -26.07 -14.00
C LEU A 136 23.87 -26.68 -14.76
N LEU A 137 22.66 -26.19 -14.54
CA LEU A 137 21.46 -26.67 -15.21
C LEU A 137 21.52 -26.48 -16.72
N THR A 138 22.03 -25.34 -17.18
CA THR A 138 22.26 -25.09 -18.61
C THR A 138 23.22 -26.07 -19.20
N VAL A 139 24.36 -26.38 -18.55
CA VAL A 139 25.32 -27.35 -18.99
C VAL A 139 24.72 -28.78 -19.02
N VAL A 140 23.93 -29.15 -18.01
CA VAL A 140 23.25 -30.45 -17.95
C VAL A 140 22.23 -30.59 -19.09
N ILE A 141 21.48 -29.52 -19.39
CA ILE A 141 20.55 -29.51 -20.53
C ILE A 141 21.29 -29.68 -21.86
N ILE A 142 22.40 -28.97 -22.05
CA ILE A 142 23.22 -29.09 -23.27
C ILE A 142 23.75 -30.53 -23.40
N ALA A 143 24.21 -31.13 -22.31
CA ALA A 143 24.67 -32.52 -22.32
C ALA A 143 23.53 -33.49 -22.66
N ALA A 144 22.36 -33.35 -22.04
CA ALA A 144 21.19 -34.16 -22.34
C ALA A 144 20.75 -33.98 -23.82
N TRP A 145 20.78 -32.78 -24.35
CA TRP A 145 20.49 -32.49 -25.74
C TRP A 145 21.50 -33.19 -26.70
N ILE A 146 22.79 -33.08 -26.44
CA ILE A 146 23.83 -33.79 -27.23
C ILE A 146 23.58 -35.30 -27.21
N ILE A 147 23.33 -35.89 -26.05
CA ILE A 147 23.06 -37.32 -25.91
C ILE A 147 21.83 -37.73 -26.72
N GLU A 148 20.76 -36.98 -26.64
CA GLU A 148 19.50 -37.27 -27.31
C GLU A 148 19.65 -37.17 -28.85
N VAL A 149 20.29 -36.10 -29.33
CA VAL A 149 20.58 -35.90 -30.75
C VAL A 149 21.46 -37.03 -31.32
N THR A 150 22.52 -37.38 -30.63
CA THR A 150 23.42 -38.47 -31.10
C THR A 150 22.75 -39.84 -31.09
N ARG A 151 21.76 -40.07 -30.22
CA ARG A 151 20.97 -41.33 -30.21
C ARG A 151 19.91 -41.38 -31.32
N LEU A 152 19.22 -40.26 -31.60
CA LEU A 152 18.07 -40.21 -32.50
C LEU A 152 18.47 -39.94 -33.95
N ASN A 153 19.66 -39.40 -34.23
CA ASN A 153 20.05 -38.93 -35.55
C ASN A 153 21.53 -39.24 -35.84
N PRO A 154 21.91 -40.52 -35.98
CA PRO A 154 23.28 -40.91 -36.26
C PRO A 154 23.80 -40.39 -37.62
N ASP A 155 22.90 -40.08 -38.58
CA ASP A 155 23.24 -39.68 -39.97
C ASP A 155 23.20 -38.14 -40.23
N GLY A 156 22.92 -37.31 -39.18
CA GLY A 156 23.34 -35.91 -39.17
C GLY A 156 22.56 -34.89 -39.97
N TYR A 157 21.28 -34.62 -39.63
CA TYR A 157 20.63 -33.32 -39.97
C TYR A 157 20.92 -32.28 -38.90
N VAL A 158 22.05 -31.56 -39.02
CA VAL A 158 22.60 -30.75 -37.93
C VAL A 158 21.92 -29.39 -37.71
N ALA A 159 21.49 -28.73 -38.80
CA ALA A 159 21.11 -27.31 -38.68
C ALA A 159 19.79 -27.00 -37.91
N GLN A 160 18.73 -27.76 -38.13
CA GLN A 160 17.42 -27.56 -37.44
C GLN A 160 17.49 -27.97 -35.96
N ILE A 161 18.28 -28.98 -35.67
CA ILE A 161 18.46 -29.53 -34.31
C ILE A 161 19.30 -28.55 -33.45
N VAL A 162 20.28 -27.85 -34.04
CA VAL A 162 21.12 -26.85 -33.37
C VAL A 162 20.27 -25.65 -32.88
N GLY A 163 19.39 -25.13 -33.71
CA GLY A 163 18.53 -24.01 -33.34
C GLY A 163 17.60 -24.33 -32.16
N MET A 164 17.01 -25.54 -32.17
CA MET A 164 16.13 -26.01 -31.09
C MET A 164 16.92 -26.23 -29.78
N GLY A 165 18.13 -26.77 -29.85
CA GLY A 165 18.99 -26.97 -28.69
C GLY A 165 19.39 -25.66 -28.01
N ILE A 166 19.76 -24.64 -28.81
CA ILE A 166 20.09 -23.30 -28.29
C ILE A 166 18.89 -22.70 -27.54
N PHE A 167 17.69 -22.78 -28.16
CA PHE A 167 16.47 -22.27 -27.53
C PHE A 167 16.19 -22.93 -26.19
N ILE A 168 16.29 -24.27 -26.14
CA ILE A 168 16.05 -25.06 -24.91
C ILE A 168 17.10 -24.75 -23.84
N ALA A 169 18.38 -24.60 -24.22
CA ALA A 169 19.46 -24.24 -23.31
C ALA A 169 19.31 -22.83 -22.71
N MET A 170 18.58 -21.93 -23.39
CA MET A 170 18.30 -20.58 -22.88
C MET A 170 17.16 -20.54 -21.86
N LEU A 171 16.37 -21.58 -21.67
CA LEU A 171 15.21 -21.57 -20.76
C LEU A 171 15.59 -21.29 -19.29
N PRO A 172 16.59 -21.93 -18.65
CA PRO A 172 17.00 -21.61 -17.29
C PRO A 172 17.50 -20.17 -17.12
N PRO A 173 18.41 -19.65 -17.98
CA PRO A 173 18.81 -18.23 -17.93
C PRO A 173 17.62 -17.26 -18.06
N LEU A 174 16.70 -17.49 -19.00
CA LEU A 174 15.53 -16.64 -19.20
C LEU A 174 14.61 -16.64 -17.98
N THR A 175 14.34 -17.80 -17.42
CA THR A 175 13.54 -17.93 -16.19
C THR A 175 14.21 -17.24 -15.01
N ALA A 176 15.51 -17.45 -14.82
CA ALA A 176 16.27 -16.82 -13.76
C ALA A 176 16.32 -15.29 -13.90
N THR A 177 16.50 -14.78 -15.12
CA THR A 177 16.52 -13.33 -15.42
C THR A 177 15.15 -12.70 -15.19
N SER A 178 14.06 -13.38 -15.58
CA SER A 178 12.70 -12.90 -15.34
C SER A 178 12.39 -12.79 -13.84
N LEU A 179 12.79 -13.77 -13.04
CA LEU A 179 12.63 -13.74 -11.59
C LEU A 179 13.57 -12.73 -10.92
N TRP A 180 14.80 -12.56 -11.42
CA TRP A 180 15.72 -11.54 -10.93
C TRP A 180 15.19 -10.13 -11.18
N TRP A 181 14.61 -9.89 -12.37
CA TRP A 181 13.96 -8.62 -12.67
C TRP A 181 12.83 -8.31 -11.69
N TRP A 182 12.00 -9.30 -11.39
CA TRP A 182 10.97 -9.18 -10.36
C TRP A 182 11.53 -8.83 -8.98
N ASP A 183 12.63 -9.47 -8.58
CA ASP A 183 13.31 -9.18 -7.30
C ASP A 183 13.80 -7.72 -7.25
N ILE A 184 14.38 -7.20 -8.36
CA ILE A 184 14.79 -5.78 -8.47
C ILE A 184 13.59 -4.84 -8.30
N VAL A 185 12.49 -5.11 -8.99
CA VAL A 185 11.28 -4.28 -8.88
C VAL A 185 10.74 -4.26 -7.44
N ARG A 186 10.75 -5.39 -6.76
CA ARG A 186 10.36 -5.48 -5.34
C ARG A 186 11.30 -4.72 -4.42
N GLU A 187 12.59 -4.79 -4.64
CA GLU A 187 13.59 -4.06 -3.85
C GLU A 187 13.44 -2.55 -4.04
N LEU A 188 13.27 -2.10 -5.28
CA LEU A 188 13.03 -0.70 -5.57
C LEU A 188 11.73 -0.17 -4.92
N ASP A 189 10.67 -0.97 -4.93
CA ASP A 189 9.41 -0.64 -4.25
C ASP A 189 9.58 -0.49 -2.73
N ARG A 190 10.40 -1.35 -2.12
CA ARG A 190 10.72 -1.25 -0.69
C ARG A 190 11.57 -0.02 -0.36
N ALA A 191 12.60 0.23 -1.16
CA ALA A 191 13.48 1.38 -0.97
C ALA A 191 12.67 2.68 -1.01
N ARG A 192 11.80 2.85 -2.00
CA ARG A 192 10.91 4.02 -2.10
C ARG A 192 9.97 4.19 -0.92
N ARG A 193 9.41 3.08 -0.42
CA ARG A 193 8.55 3.14 0.78
C ARG A 193 9.36 3.51 2.03
N ALA A 194 10.59 3.03 2.15
CA ALA A 194 11.48 3.39 3.25
C ALA A 194 11.88 4.87 3.18
N GLU A 195 12.22 5.38 2.00
CA GLU A 195 12.51 6.79 1.76
C GLU A 195 11.31 7.69 2.14
N GLY A 196 10.10 7.31 1.73
CA GLY A 196 8.89 8.05 2.10
C GLY A 196 8.65 8.10 3.61
N ARG A 197 8.90 6.99 4.32
CA ARG A 197 8.81 6.94 5.79
C ARG A 197 9.89 7.79 6.45
N LEU A 198 11.12 7.75 5.92
CA LEU A 198 12.24 8.55 6.43
C LEU A 198 11.96 10.04 6.24
N ALA A 199 11.52 10.46 5.06
CA ALA A 199 11.16 11.85 4.79
C ALA A 199 10.06 12.35 5.74
N ALA A 200 9.02 11.54 5.97
CA ALA A 200 7.97 11.88 6.93
C ALA A 200 8.48 11.96 8.37
N ALA A 201 9.42 11.10 8.77
CA ALA A 201 10.03 11.14 10.10
C ALA A 201 10.94 12.37 10.26
N GLN A 202 11.73 12.69 9.25
CA GLN A 202 12.58 13.88 9.24
C GLN A 202 11.75 15.17 9.33
N GLU A 203 10.67 15.26 8.59
CA GLU A 203 9.77 16.41 8.66
C GLU A 203 9.15 16.55 10.05
N ARG A 204 8.71 15.44 10.68
CA ARG A 204 8.21 15.48 12.07
C ARG A 204 9.27 15.97 13.06
N LEU A 205 10.54 15.55 12.92
CA LEU A 205 11.64 16.00 13.77
C LEU A 205 11.93 17.48 13.57
N ARG A 206 11.98 17.96 12.32
CA ARG A 206 12.15 19.37 12.00
C ARG A 206 11.07 20.22 12.65
N LEU A 207 9.81 19.79 12.51
CA LEU A 207 8.66 20.47 13.09
C LEU A 207 8.70 20.51 14.61
N ALA A 208 9.16 19.43 15.26
CA ALA A 208 9.34 19.39 16.70
C ALA A 208 10.43 20.40 17.16
N SER A 209 11.50 20.55 16.38
CA SER A 209 12.54 21.56 16.63
C SER A 209 12.00 22.97 16.47
N ASP A 210 11.29 23.26 15.36
CA ASP A 210 10.71 24.58 15.10
C ASP A 210 9.70 24.99 16.20
N LEU A 211 8.91 24.00 16.68
CA LEU A 211 8.01 24.20 17.83
C LEU A 211 8.75 24.53 19.13
N HIS A 212 9.83 23.79 19.39
CA HIS A 212 10.63 24.01 20.60
C HIS A 212 11.27 25.39 20.62
N ASP A 213 11.81 25.81 19.48
CA ASP A 213 12.45 27.13 19.34
C ASP A 213 11.46 28.28 19.49
N LEU A 214 10.27 28.16 18.87
CA LEU A 214 9.19 29.15 19.05
C LEU A 214 8.71 29.23 20.49
N GLN A 215 8.51 28.09 21.16
CA GLN A 215 8.09 28.06 22.57
C GLN A 215 9.17 28.65 23.48
N GLY A 216 10.45 28.33 23.24
CA GLY A 216 11.58 28.84 23.98
C GLY A 216 11.65 30.37 23.91
N HIS A 217 11.51 30.95 22.73
CA HIS A 217 11.52 32.40 22.53
C HIS A 217 10.39 33.09 23.30
N HIS A 218 9.14 32.59 23.16
CA HIS A 218 8.00 33.18 23.88
C HIS A 218 8.15 33.11 25.40
N LEU A 219 8.66 31.99 25.93
CA LEU A 219 8.89 31.82 27.35
C LEU A 219 9.98 32.81 27.89
N GLN A 220 11.04 33.04 27.10
CA GLN A 220 12.06 34.03 27.44
C GLN A 220 11.49 35.47 27.51
N VAL A 221 10.67 35.87 26.51
CA VAL A 221 10.04 37.19 26.52
C VAL A 221 9.13 37.37 27.72
N ILE A 222 8.30 36.36 28.04
CA ILE A 222 7.41 36.39 29.20
C ILE A 222 8.19 36.50 30.50
N ALA A 223 9.28 35.73 30.66
CA ALA A 223 10.13 35.77 31.84
C ALA A 223 10.78 37.16 32.04
N LEU A 224 11.28 37.77 30.96
CA LEU A 224 11.86 39.14 31.03
C LEU A 224 10.82 40.21 31.38
N GLN A 225 9.60 40.10 30.85
CA GLN A 225 8.49 41.04 31.15
C GLN A 225 8.08 40.94 32.64
N LEU A 226 8.00 39.68 33.17
CA LEU A 226 7.70 39.47 34.59
C LEU A 226 8.83 39.97 35.52
N GLU A 227 10.09 39.74 35.17
CA GLU A 227 11.26 40.23 35.93
C GLU A 227 11.26 41.77 35.94
N LEU A 228 10.94 42.39 34.81
CA LEU A 228 10.83 43.86 34.75
C LEU A 228 9.66 44.39 35.61
N ALA A 229 8.52 43.73 35.58
CA ALA A 229 7.41 44.07 36.46
C ALA A 229 7.76 43.99 37.93
N GLU A 230 8.47 42.95 38.35
CA GLU A 230 8.95 42.78 39.74
C GLU A 230 9.89 43.94 40.18
N LYS A 231 10.84 44.32 39.32
CA LYS A 231 11.76 45.42 39.60
C LYS A 231 11.06 46.79 39.65
N MET A 232 9.98 46.99 38.94
CA MET A 232 9.23 48.23 38.88
C MET A 232 8.18 48.36 40.00
N MET A 233 7.75 47.26 40.60
CA MET A 233 6.65 47.23 41.57
C MET A 233 6.87 48.18 42.80
N GLY A 234 8.09 48.41 43.23
CA GLY A 234 8.43 49.30 44.33
C GLY A 234 8.70 50.76 43.94
N ARG A 235 8.81 51.07 42.63
CA ARG A 235 9.16 52.41 42.11
C ARG A 235 8.05 53.05 41.28
N ASP A 236 7.40 52.26 40.48
CA ASP A 236 6.32 52.66 39.59
C ASP A 236 5.33 51.50 39.45
N PRO A 237 4.33 51.42 40.34
CA PRO A 237 3.33 50.33 40.32
C PRO A 237 2.45 50.29 39.06
N GLU A 238 2.22 51.44 38.44
CA GLU A 238 1.37 51.51 37.22
C GLU A 238 2.10 50.88 36.03
N ALA A 239 3.38 51.21 35.85
CA ALA A 239 4.24 50.60 34.83
C ALA A 239 4.46 49.12 35.09
N ALA A 240 4.56 48.66 36.34
CA ALA A 240 4.63 47.26 36.70
C ALA A 240 3.41 46.46 36.24
N VAL A 241 2.19 47.03 36.45
CA VAL A 241 0.94 46.42 36.00
C VAL A 241 0.88 46.35 34.48
N GLU A 242 1.41 47.34 33.76
CA GLU A 242 1.48 47.28 32.28
C GLU A 242 2.38 46.15 31.78
N GLN A 243 3.53 45.90 32.43
CA GLN A 243 4.42 44.79 32.09
C GLN A 243 3.73 43.42 32.34
N VAL A 244 2.96 43.29 33.41
CA VAL A 244 2.17 42.08 33.66
C VAL A 244 1.10 41.86 32.58
N ARG A 245 0.46 42.92 32.11
CA ARG A 245 -0.52 42.84 31.00
C ARG A 245 0.19 42.44 29.69
N ALA A 246 1.35 42.96 29.39
CA ALA A 246 2.17 42.61 28.24
C ALA A 246 2.57 41.14 28.29
N ALA A 247 3.02 40.64 29.45
CA ALA A 247 3.35 39.22 29.63
C ALA A 247 2.14 38.31 29.38
N ARG A 248 0.95 38.72 29.85
CA ARG A 248 -0.29 37.97 29.62
C ARG A 248 -0.68 37.95 28.14
N ALA A 249 -0.52 39.06 27.42
CA ALA A 249 -0.73 39.11 25.98
C ALA A 249 0.25 38.19 25.23
N SER A 250 1.54 38.16 25.62
CA SER A 250 2.55 37.27 25.06
C SER A 250 2.24 35.77 25.29
N VAL A 251 1.64 35.41 26.42
CA VAL A 251 1.12 34.04 26.68
C VAL A 251 -0.02 33.70 25.72
N ASP A 252 -0.96 34.60 25.51
CA ASP A 252 -2.07 34.34 24.59
C ASP A 252 -1.61 34.24 23.14
N ASP A 253 -0.60 35.01 22.72
CA ASP A 253 0.02 34.92 21.40
C ASP A 253 0.76 33.59 21.23
N ALA A 254 1.55 33.17 22.21
CA ALA A 254 2.21 31.87 22.20
C ALA A 254 1.23 30.71 22.08
N ARG A 255 0.11 30.76 22.81
CA ARG A 255 -0.97 29.76 22.72
C ARG A 255 -1.66 29.74 21.36
N ARG A 256 -1.86 30.89 20.73
CA ARG A 256 -2.42 31.00 19.37
C ARG A 256 -1.45 30.41 18.35
N GLY A 257 -0.20 30.85 18.35
CA GLY A 257 0.84 30.35 17.45
C GLY A 257 1.04 28.84 17.52
N THR A 258 1.06 28.28 18.73
CA THR A 258 1.14 26.81 18.93
C THR A 258 -0.08 26.08 18.37
N ARG A 259 -1.29 26.61 18.54
CA ARG A 259 -2.51 26.03 17.99
C ARG A 259 -2.56 26.10 16.47
N ASP A 260 -2.16 27.22 15.89
CA ASP A 260 -2.17 27.43 14.43
C ASP A 260 -1.11 26.54 13.75
N LEU A 261 0.06 26.42 14.37
CA LEU A 261 1.10 25.49 13.89
C LEU A 261 0.64 24.04 14.02
N ALA A 262 0.10 23.64 15.16
CA ALA A 262 -0.47 22.29 15.33
C ALA A 262 -1.66 22.00 14.38
N ALA A 263 -2.40 23.03 13.95
CA ALA A 263 -3.46 22.88 12.96
C ALA A 263 -2.92 22.69 11.54
N ARG A 264 -1.86 23.41 11.16
CA ARG A 264 -1.18 23.24 9.85
C ARG A 264 -0.56 21.86 9.68
N PHE A 265 -0.08 21.23 10.77
CA PHE A 265 0.60 19.94 10.77
C PHE A 265 -0.30 18.73 11.01
N ARG A 266 -1.58 18.92 11.26
CA ARG A 266 -2.59 17.86 11.31
C ARG A 266 -3.22 17.57 9.95
N GLY A 267 -2.48 17.70 8.87
CA GLY A 267 -2.92 17.32 7.52
C GLY A 267 -3.04 15.82 7.35
N VAL A 268 -3.86 15.17 8.17
CA VAL A 268 -4.37 13.84 7.84
C VAL A 268 -5.28 14.03 6.63
N PRO A 269 -5.09 13.27 5.53
CA PRO A 269 -6.02 13.31 4.41
C PRO A 269 -7.46 13.14 4.90
N LEU A 270 -8.39 13.92 4.37
CA LEU A 270 -9.80 13.87 4.83
C LEU A 270 -10.42 12.47 4.77
N PRO A 271 -10.12 11.62 3.75
CA PRO A 271 -10.59 10.24 3.77
C PRO A 271 -10.10 9.46 5.00
N ASP A 272 -8.85 9.66 5.41
CA ASP A 272 -8.26 8.99 6.57
C ASP A 272 -8.83 9.56 7.89
N GLU A 273 -9.07 10.87 7.94
CA GLU A 273 -9.73 11.54 9.07
C GLU A 273 -11.15 11.00 9.28
N LEU A 274 -11.92 10.84 8.20
CA LEU A 274 -13.26 10.26 8.23
C LEU A 274 -13.25 8.79 8.62
N ALA A 275 -12.29 8.02 8.11
CA ALA A 275 -12.12 6.61 8.49
C ALA A 275 -11.79 6.48 9.99
N ASN A 276 -10.85 7.29 10.50
CA ASN A 276 -10.49 7.32 11.92
C ASN A 276 -11.68 7.71 12.80
N ALA A 277 -12.47 8.71 12.38
CA ALA A 277 -13.68 9.13 13.07
C ALA A 277 -14.71 7.99 13.13
N ALA A 278 -14.94 7.30 12.02
CA ALA A 278 -15.85 6.17 11.97
C ALA A 278 -15.39 5.02 12.86
N ASP A 279 -14.09 4.70 12.87
CA ASP A 279 -13.53 3.64 13.71
C ASP A 279 -13.63 3.98 15.21
N LEU A 280 -13.42 5.26 15.56
CA LEU A 280 -13.58 5.73 16.95
C LEU A 280 -15.04 5.60 17.43
N LEU A 281 -16.01 5.98 16.58
CA LEU A 281 -17.43 5.82 16.89
C LEU A 281 -17.84 4.34 16.98
N ARG A 282 -17.32 3.47 16.10
CA ARG A 282 -17.54 2.01 16.18
C ARG A 282 -16.96 1.41 17.46
N ALA A 283 -15.75 1.86 17.85
CA ALA A 283 -15.13 1.44 19.11
C ALA A 283 -15.93 1.87 20.36
N ALA A 284 -16.69 2.96 20.23
CA ALA A 284 -17.63 3.43 21.26
C ALA A 284 -18.98 2.68 21.23
N GLY A 285 -19.15 1.69 20.34
CA GLY A 285 -20.34 0.84 20.28
C GLY A 285 -21.45 1.33 19.34
N LEU A 286 -21.19 2.33 18.50
CA LEU A 286 -22.16 2.80 17.52
C LEU A 286 -22.07 2.00 16.21
N THR A 287 -23.21 1.82 15.53
CA THR A 287 -23.25 1.37 14.15
C THR A 287 -22.96 2.57 13.24
N VAL A 288 -21.90 2.53 12.43
CA VAL A 288 -21.46 3.68 11.65
C VAL A 288 -21.47 3.38 10.17
N GLU A 289 -22.21 4.19 9.42
CA GLU A 289 -22.19 4.28 7.97
C GLU A 289 -21.20 5.35 7.53
N LEU A 290 -20.31 5.03 6.59
CA LEU A 290 -19.30 5.95 6.05
C LEU A 290 -19.38 5.99 4.53
N LEU A 291 -19.69 7.17 3.98
CA LEU A 291 -19.79 7.44 2.54
C LEU A 291 -18.80 8.54 2.16
N VAL A 292 -17.75 8.20 1.45
CA VAL A 292 -16.69 9.14 1.05
C VAL A 292 -16.54 9.13 -0.46
N ASP A 293 -16.63 10.31 -1.06
CA ASP A 293 -16.39 10.51 -2.48
C ASP A 293 -14.95 10.13 -2.84
N THR A 294 -14.75 9.54 -4.01
CA THR A 294 -13.42 9.13 -4.51
C THR A 294 -12.43 10.29 -4.67
N GLU A 295 -12.93 11.50 -4.85
CA GLU A 295 -12.15 12.74 -4.95
C GLU A 295 -12.02 13.51 -3.63
N ALA A 296 -12.46 12.95 -2.51
CA ALA A 296 -12.44 13.59 -1.19
C ALA A 296 -11.05 14.09 -0.73
N GLY A 297 -9.97 13.54 -1.30
CA GLY A 297 -8.61 14.04 -1.08
C GLY A 297 -8.35 15.46 -1.60
N ARG A 298 -9.25 16.03 -2.43
CA ARG A 298 -9.18 17.40 -2.93
C ARG A 298 -9.98 18.39 -2.08
N ALA A 299 -10.78 17.91 -1.17
CA ALA A 299 -11.59 18.77 -0.30
C ALA A 299 -10.70 19.55 0.68
N PRO A 300 -11.07 20.76 1.10
CA PRO A 300 -10.26 21.63 1.96
C PRO A 300 -10.13 21.03 3.38
N ALA A 301 -9.03 20.29 3.60
CA ALA A 301 -8.77 19.53 4.82
C ALA A 301 -8.55 20.42 6.04
N ASP A 302 -8.00 21.60 5.86
CA ASP A 302 -7.78 22.63 6.89
C ASP A 302 -9.10 23.18 7.47
N VAL A 303 -10.16 23.18 6.68
CA VAL A 303 -11.50 23.61 7.07
C VAL A 303 -12.33 22.43 7.58
N LEU A 304 -12.41 21.34 6.83
CA LEU A 304 -13.30 20.20 7.12
C LEU A 304 -12.77 19.26 8.21
N GLY A 305 -11.44 19.09 8.33
CA GLY A 305 -10.84 18.22 9.36
C GLY A 305 -11.22 18.61 10.80
N PRO A 306 -11.09 19.88 11.20
CA PRO A 306 -11.60 20.34 12.51
C PRO A 306 -13.09 20.11 12.72
N VAL A 307 -13.91 20.22 11.66
CA VAL A 307 -15.34 19.94 11.72
C VAL A 307 -15.61 18.48 12.03
N ILE A 308 -14.92 17.56 11.33
CA ILE A 308 -15.03 16.11 11.55
C ILE A 308 -14.70 15.77 13.01
N ARG A 309 -13.58 16.27 13.54
CA ARG A 309 -13.16 16.01 14.92
C ARG A 309 -14.13 16.52 15.96
N GLU A 310 -14.60 17.77 15.81
CA GLU A 310 -15.56 18.35 16.73
C GLU A 310 -16.91 17.64 16.67
N SER A 311 -17.41 17.34 15.46
CA SER A 311 -18.64 16.58 15.28
C SER A 311 -18.55 15.18 15.88
N THR A 312 -17.43 14.48 15.68
CA THR A 312 -17.19 13.16 16.29
C THR A 312 -17.19 13.24 17.83
N THR A 313 -16.53 14.27 18.38
CA THR A 313 -16.51 14.52 19.83
C THR A 313 -17.90 14.81 20.36
N ASN A 314 -18.71 15.56 19.62
CA ASN A 314 -20.08 15.88 19.99
C ASN A 314 -20.99 14.65 19.98
N VAL A 315 -20.85 13.78 18.96
CA VAL A 315 -21.56 12.50 18.92
C VAL A 315 -21.21 11.64 20.14
N LEU A 316 -19.93 11.54 20.49
CA LEU A 316 -19.49 10.75 21.66
C LEU A 316 -19.95 11.32 22.98
N LYS A 317 -20.00 12.64 23.15
CA LYS A 317 -20.38 13.31 24.40
C LYS A 317 -21.88 13.46 24.58
N HIS A 318 -22.60 13.71 23.49
CA HIS A 318 -23.98 14.17 23.52
C HIS A 318 -24.95 13.32 22.70
N GLY A 319 -24.45 12.37 21.85
CA GLY A 319 -25.28 11.59 20.95
C GLY A 319 -26.30 10.72 21.67
N GLY A 320 -25.86 9.93 22.64
CA GLY A 320 -26.73 9.05 23.45
C GLY A 320 -27.49 7.97 22.65
N GLY A 321 -27.23 7.84 21.35
CA GLY A 321 -27.84 6.91 20.42
C GLY A 321 -26.96 5.69 20.11
N VAL A 322 -27.38 4.89 19.10
CA VAL A 322 -26.74 3.65 18.70
C VAL A 322 -26.22 3.69 17.26
N SER A 323 -26.53 4.75 16.50
CA SER A 323 -26.13 4.89 15.10
C SER A 323 -25.56 6.26 14.77
N ALA A 324 -24.64 6.30 13.82
CA ALA A 324 -24.11 7.52 13.22
C ALA A 324 -23.82 7.32 11.73
N SER A 325 -23.90 8.41 10.96
CA SER A 325 -23.55 8.43 9.54
C SER A 325 -22.61 9.61 9.27
N LEU A 326 -21.52 9.33 8.55
CA LEU A 326 -20.58 10.35 8.08
C LEU A 326 -20.53 10.28 6.57
N SER A 327 -20.75 11.43 5.92
CA SER A 327 -20.62 11.48 4.46
C SER A 327 -19.88 12.74 4.01
N LEU A 328 -19.01 12.58 3.01
CA LEU A 328 -18.33 13.66 2.32
C LEU A 328 -18.51 13.47 0.82
N ALA A 329 -19.24 14.34 0.19
CA ALA A 329 -19.54 14.26 -1.24
C ALA A 329 -19.42 15.63 -1.91
N ARG A 330 -19.13 15.60 -3.21
CA ARG A 330 -19.13 16.79 -4.06
C ARG A 330 -20.55 17.04 -4.60
N HIS A 331 -21.08 18.24 -4.41
CA HIS A 331 -22.39 18.61 -4.91
C HIS A 331 -22.41 20.05 -5.44
N LYS A 332 -22.74 20.24 -6.72
CA LYS A 332 -22.91 21.57 -7.37
C LYS A 332 -21.73 22.54 -7.15
N GLY A 333 -20.46 22.05 -7.28
CA GLY A 333 -19.27 22.88 -7.14
C GLY A 333 -18.89 23.21 -5.69
N ALA A 334 -19.44 22.48 -4.72
CA ALA A 334 -19.08 22.57 -3.32
C ALA A 334 -18.87 21.18 -2.71
N TRP A 335 -18.01 21.10 -1.71
CA TRP A 335 -17.88 19.95 -0.83
C TRP A 335 -18.91 20.00 0.27
N VAL A 336 -19.65 18.92 0.45
CA VAL A 336 -20.70 18.78 1.46
C VAL A 336 -20.30 17.67 2.41
N LEU A 337 -19.99 18.04 3.65
CA LEU A 337 -19.80 17.14 4.76
C LEU A 337 -21.10 17.05 5.55
N THR A 338 -21.61 15.85 5.76
CA THR A 338 -22.78 15.61 6.62
C THR A 338 -22.40 14.61 7.71
N VAL A 339 -22.71 14.96 8.94
CA VAL A 339 -22.61 14.08 10.09
C VAL A 339 -23.99 13.99 10.73
N GLU A 340 -24.48 12.77 10.86
CA GLU A 340 -25.79 12.49 11.47
C GLU A 340 -25.62 11.48 12.61
N ASN A 341 -26.39 11.63 13.64
CA ASN A 341 -26.50 10.62 14.70
C ASN A 341 -27.91 10.60 15.28
N ASP A 342 -28.33 9.45 15.77
CA ASP A 342 -29.51 9.37 16.60
C ASP A 342 -29.22 10.02 17.97
N ALA A 343 -30.03 10.98 18.34
CA ALA A 343 -29.95 11.69 19.60
C ALA A 343 -31.26 11.50 20.35
N ARG A 344 -31.19 11.02 21.58
CA ARG A 344 -32.39 11.01 22.44
C ARG A 344 -32.87 12.45 22.68
N ALA A 345 -34.16 12.68 22.50
CA ALA A 345 -34.84 14.00 22.53
C ALA A 345 -34.74 14.78 23.88
N ALA A 346 -33.84 14.41 24.78
CA ALA A 346 -33.63 15.04 26.09
C ALA A 346 -32.37 15.90 26.17
N ALA A 347 -31.60 16.06 25.09
CA ALA A 347 -30.47 16.99 25.09
C ALA A 347 -30.97 18.41 24.82
N SER A 348 -30.61 19.33 25.69
CA SER A 348 -30.91 20.76 25.70
C SER A 348 -30.99 21.42 24.31
N PRO A 349 -31.77 22.50 24.13
CA PRO A 349 -31.85 23.21 22.87
C PRO A 349 -30.44 23.55 22.39
N VAL A 350 -30.23 23.53 21.04
CA VAL A 350 -28.98 23.89 20.39
C VAL A 350 -28.47 25.21 21.02
N GLY A 351 -27.81 25.06 22.16
CA GLY A 351 -27.21 26.17 22.88
C GLY A 351 -25.92 26.52 22.20
N ASP A 352 -25.54 27.77 22.21
CA ASP A 352 -24.28 28.38 21.80
C ASP A 352 -23.07 27.72 22.45
N GLY A 353 -22.87 26.41 22.19
CA GLY A 353 -21.67 25.69 22.57
C GLY A 353 -20.49 26.28 21.79
N ALA A 354 -19.45 26.71 22.49
CA ALA A 354 -18.26 27.32 21.90
C ALA A 354 -17.64 26.49 20.73
N GLY A 355 -17.98 25.21 20.60
CA GLY A 355 -17.55 24.32 19.52
C GLY A 355 -18.26 24.60 18.19
N LEU A 356 -19.59 24.63 18.17
CA LEU A 356 -20.37 24.85 16.94
C LEU A 356 -20.24 26.30 16.42
N SER A 357 -20.17 27.30 17.31
CA SER A 357 -19.93 28.70 16.92
C SER A 357 -18.55 28.89 16.31
N GLY A 358 -17.51 28.22 16.84
CA GLY A 358 -16.17 28.22 16.27
C GLY A 358 -16.06 27.54 14.91
N ILE A 359 -16.80 26.44 14.68
CA ILE A 359 -16.96 25.81 13.37
C ILE A 359 -17.61 26.76 12.38
N ALA A 360 -18.77 27.36 12.75
CA ALA A 360 -19.53 28.23 11.87
C ALA A 360 -18.71 29.44 11.43
N GLU A 361 -17.93 30.05 12.31
CA GLU A 361 -17.07 31.17 11.97
C GLU A 361 -15.92 30.78 11.02
N ARG A 362 -15.29 29.63 11.23
CA ARG A 362 -14.23 29.15 10.36
C ARG A 362 -14.72 28.83 8.95
N VAL A 363 -15.86 28.17 8.84
CA VAL A 363 -16.49 27.82 7.56
C VAL A 363 -16.96 29.08 6.81
N ARG A 364 -17.51 30.07 7.53
CA ARG A 364 -17.91 31.37 6.93
C ARG A 364 -16.74 32.16 6.36
N ARG A 365 -15.55 32.10 6.96
CA ARG A 365 -14.35 32.78 6.45
C ARG A 365 -13.92 32.31 5.04
N VAL A 366 -14.28 31.11 4.67
CA VAL A 366 -13.99 30.53 3.34
C VAL A 366 -15.22 30.50 2.42
N GLY A 367 -16.24 31.30 2.75
CA GLY A 367 -17.47 31.41 1.95
C GLY A 367 -18.39 30.19 2.07
N GLY A 368 -18.18 29.33 3.04
CA GLY A 368 -19.01 28.16 3.31
C GLY A 368 -20.18 28.41 4.24
N THR A 369 -21.05 27.42 4.40
CA THR A 369 -22.23 27.46 5.28
C THR A 369 -22.24 26.22 6.21
N VAL A 370 -22.77 26.43 7.41
CA VAL A 370 -23.03 25.37 8.40
C VAL A 370 -24.49 25.39 8.75
N ASP A 371 -25.14 24.26 8.68
CA ASP A 371 -26.50 24.04 9.10
C ASP A 371 -26.51 22.88 10.13
N ALA A 372 -27.07 23.13 11.30
CA ALA A 372 -27.22 22.18 12.37
C ALA A 372 -28.67 22.09 12.80
N ALA A 373 -29.31 20.97 12.62
CA ALA A 373 -30.72 20.77 12.87
C ALA A 373 -31.02 19.45 13.58
N HIS A 374 -32.07 19.51 14.42
CA HIS A 374 -32.73 18.31 14.94
C HIS A 374 -33.93 17.96 14.05
N ALA A 375 -34.03 16.74 13.60
CA ALA A 375 -35.14 16.20 12.84
C ALA A 375 -35.69 14.94 13.54
N GLY A 376 -36.62 15.15 14.48
CA GLY A 376 -37.09 14.06 15.36
C GLY A 376 -35.98 13.58 16.29
N ASP A 377 -35.68 12.27 16.24
CA ASP A 377 -34.63 11.63 17.02
C ASP A 377 -33.25 11.69 16.36
N LEU A 378 -33.09 12.46 15.26
CA LEU A 378 -31.84 12.60 14.53
C LEU A 378 -31.27 14.00 14.70
N PHE A 379 -30.01 14.10 15.03
CA PHE A 379 -29.24 15.34 14.94
C PHE A 379 -28.36 15.30 13.69
N ARG A 380 -28.41 16.36 12.89
CA ARG A 380 -27.66 16.48 11.64
C ARG A 380 -26.87 17.77 11.60
N ILE A 381 -25.59 17.67 11.28
CA ILE A 381 -24.75 18.81 10.92
C ILE A 381 -24.40 18.68 9.44
N THR A 382 -24.69 19.73 8.66
CA THR A 382 -24.30 19.79 7.25
C THR A 382 -23.40 21.00 7.06
N VAL A 383 -22.20 20.79 6.54
CA VAL A 383 -21.20 21.81 6.23
C VAL A 383 -20.96 21.82 4.73
N ARG A 384 -21.11 22.99 4.12
CA ARG A 384 -20.83 23.21 2.68
C ARG A 384 -19.67 24.17 2.54
N VAL A 385 -18.66 23.79 1.77
CA VAL A 385 -17.48 24.60 1.48
C VAL A 385 -17.30 24.65 -0.04
N PRO A 386 -17.16 25.86 -0.65
CA PRO A 386 -16.87 25.97 -2.08
C PRO A 386 -15.63 25.16 -2.48
N GLU A 387 -15.62 24.61 -3.71
CA GLU A 387 -14.48 23.86 -4.22
C GLU A 387 -13.24 24.73 -4.42
N GLU A 388 -13.43 25.96 -4.88
CA GLU A 388 -12.40 27.00 -4.94
C GLU A 388 -12.56 27.90 -3.72
N VAL A 389 -11.68 27.76 -2.74
CA VAL A 389 -11.59 28.68 -1.61
C VAL A 389 -10.90 29.94 -2.12
N PRO A 390 -11.51 31.14 -2.02
CA PRO A 390 -10.82 32.38 -2.36
C PRO A 390 -9.53 32.50 -1.55
N ALA A 391 -8.43 32.84 -2.23
CA ALA A 391 -7.09 32.98 -1.67
C ALA A 391 -7.02 34.16 -0.65
#